data_bcdeedfe394cc72aec8c0496f3225675
#
_entry.id   bcdeedfe394cc72aec8c0496f3225675
#
_cell.length_a   1.000
_cell.length_b   1.000
_cell.length_c   1.000
_cell.angle_alpha   90.00
_cell.angle_beta   90.00
_cell.angle_gamma   90.00
#
_symmetry.space_group_name_H-M   'P 1'
#
loop_
_entity.id
_entity.type
_entity.pdbx_description
1 polymer ?
#
loop_
_entity_poly.entity_id
_entity_poly.type
_entity_poly.pdbx_seq_one_letter_code
_entity_poly.pdbx_strand_id
1 'polypeptide(L)'
;SNARVANLEGVILPWASSIVIDKSKVAEGVSLIELAKSSDQAWLVPANTNINPAEKLRPTEERGAVLMAASLSGRLKSAYAQGESQASQLVVVGDSDFIRDDFVRVAVSNLVFMQNIIDGATLDADLAQIKSKELVLRPIKNLDERAKQWFSWFNILGMTVLVVIAGLVRYYLRKKSRTLELKCYE
;
A
#
# COMPACT_ATOMS: atom_id res chain seq x y z
N SER A 1 -8.18 15.23 5.59
CA SER A 1 -7.07 14.32 5.24
C SER A 1 -5.80 15.16 5.06
N ASN A 2 -4.68 14.68 5.60
CA ASN A 2 -3.41 15.38 5.50
C ASN A 2 -2.81 15.15 4.10
N ALA A 3 -2.35 16.23 3.44
CA ALA A 3 -1.76 16.16 2.10
C ALA A 3 -0.55 15.19 2.02
N ARG A 4 0.20 15.03 3.14
CA ARG A 4 1.39 14.15 3.20
C ARG A 4 1.07 12.65 3.14
N VAL A 5 -0.14 12.26 3.46
CA VAL A 5 -0.62 10.87 3.39
C VAL A 5 -1.78 10.73 2.41
N ALA A 6 -2.03 11.76 1.60
CA ALA A 6 -3.06 11.72 0.59
C ALA A 6 -2.75 10.64 -0.45
N ASN A 7 -3.78 9.90 -0.86
CA ASN A 7 -3.70 8.85 -1.88
C ASN A 7 -2.77 7.66 -1.53
N LEU A 8 -2.45 7.47 -0.24
CA LEU A 8 -1.68 6.33 0.23
C LEU A 8 -2.60 5.37 0.99
N GLU A 9 -2.62 4.11 0.59
CA GLU A 9 -3.28 3.02 1.32
C GLU A 9 -2.38 2.48 2.43
N GLY A 10 -1.05 2.60 2.27
CA GLY A 10 -0.06 2.17 3.24
C GLY A 10 1.37 2.37 2.74
N VAL A 11 2.30 2.28 3.67
CA VAL A 11 3.74 2.31 3.43
C VAL A 11 4.37 1.05 4.02
N ILE A 12 5.44 0.57 3.41
CA ILE A 12 6.23 -0.56 3.91
C ILE A 12 7.47 0.02 4.58
N LEU A 13 7.56 -0.16 5.89
CA LEU A 13 8.69 0.28 6.70
C LEU A 13 9.42 -0.97 7.22
N PRO A 14 10.47 -1.45 6.52
CA PRO A 14 11.22 -2.61 6.96
C PRO A 14 12.06 -2.26 8.19
N TRP A 15 12.03 -3.12 9.22
CA TRP A 15 12.80 -2.92 10.46
C TRP A 15 12.50 -1.61 11.20
N ALA A 16 11.28 -1.12 11.10
CA ALA A 16 10.87 0.14 11.70
C ALA A 16 11.00 0.15 13.23
N SER A 17 11.50 1.26 13.74
CA SER A 17 11.50 1.56 15.18
C SER A 17 10.26 2.35 15.54
N SER A 18 9.74 2.13 16.75
CA SER A 18 8.62 2.91 17.27
C SER A 18 9.05 4.33 17.64
N ILE A 19 8.17 5.30 17.42
CA ILE A 19 8.34 6.68 17.86
C ILE A 19 7.47 6.91 19.08
N VAL A 20 8.10 7.29 20.20
CA VAL A 20 7.40 7.70 21.41
C VAL A 20 7.47 9.20 21.53
N ILE A 21 6.30 9.84 21.64
CA ILE A 21 6.20 11.29 21.75
C ILE A 21 5.87 11.66 23.20
N ASP A 22 6.79 12.38 23.84
CA ASP A 22 6.55 12.99 25.13
C ASP A 22 5.77 14.31 24.92
N LYS A 23 4.46 14.23 25.03
CA LYS A 23 3.57 15.38 24.83
C LYS A 23 3.83 16.51 25.82
N SER A 24 4.42 16.22 26.98
CA SER A 24 4.75 17.25 27.98
C SER A 24 5.90 18.15 27.54
N LYS A 25 6.72 17.71 26.59
CA LYS A 25 7.87 18.46 26.04
C LYS A 25 7.55 19.16 24.73
N VAL A 26 6.38 18.92 24.16
CA VAL A 26 5.95 19.65 22.96
C VAL A 26 5.59 21.08 23.35
N ALA A 27 6.26 22.05 22.74
CA ALA A 27 6.04 23.47 23.06
C ALA A 27 4.63 23.91 22.62
N GLU A 28 4.09 24.93 23.33
CA GLU A 28 2.82 25.55 22.93
C GLU A 28 2.94 26.12 21.50
N GLY A 29 1.91 25.92 20.68
CA GLY A 29 1.91 26.38 19.28
C GLY A 29 2.60 25.42 18.29
N VAL A 30 3.13 24.27 18.74
CA VAL A 30 3.64 23.22 17.87
C VAL A 30 2.51 22.23 17.53
N SER A 31 2.20 22.11 16.24
CA SER A 31 1.25 21.13 15.73
C SER A 31 1.95 19.79 15.53
N LEU A 32 1.40 18.72 16.09
CA LEU A 32 1.85 17.35 15.96
C LEU A 32 0.86 16.57 15.09
N ILE A 33 1.35 15.91 14.06
CA ILE A 33 0.56 15.08 13.16
C ILE A 33 1.20 13.70 13.08
N GLU A 34 0.42 12.67 13.37
CA GLU A 34 0.80 11.27 13.20
C GLU A 34 0.61 10.90 11.74
N LEU A 35 1.69 10.53 11.03
CA LEU A 35 1.68 10.26 9.59
C LEU A 35 1.46 8.78 9.28
N ALA A 36 2.12 7.89 10.01
CA ALA A 36 2.00 6.45 9.83
C ALA A 36 1.97 5.72 11.17
N LYS A 37 1.02 4.78 11.28
CA LYS A 37 0.88 3.87 12.42
C LYS A 37 0.77 2.44 11.92
N SER A 38 1.22 1.51 12.74
CA SER A 38 0.94 0.09 12.53
C SER A 38 -0.54 -0.24 12.81
N SER A 39 -0.94 -1.47 12.52
CA SER A 39 -2.24 -2.00 12.96
C SER A 39 -2.28 -2.21 14.48
N ASP A 40 -3.49 -2.35 15.03
CA ASP A 40 -3.70 -2.68 16.45
C ASP A 40 -3.20 -4.07 16.84
N GLN A 41 -2.86 -4.92 15.86
CA GLN A 41 -2.30 -6.24 16.08
C GLN A 41 -0.78 -6.26 16.13
N ALA A 42 -0.13 -5.12 15.98
CA ALA A 42 1.32 -5.01 16.06
C ALA A 42 1.83 -5.21 17.50
N TRP A 43 3.06 -5.67 17.63
CA TRP A 43 3.78 -5.78 18.88
C TRP A 43 5.21 -5.27 18.73
N LEU A 44 5.80 -4.85 19.82
CA LEU A 44 7.19 -4.40 19.84
C LEU A 44 8.12 -5.58 20.12
N VAL A 45 9.20 -5.64 19.36
CA VAL A 45 10.28 -6.62 19.58
C VAL A 45 11.39 -5.93 20.38
N PRO A 46 11.85 -6.50 21.50
CA PRO A 46 12.95 -5.92 22.28
C PRO A 46 14.23 -5.79 21.45
N ALA A 47 14.99 -4.71 21.70
CA ALA A 47 16.20 -4.39 20.94
C ALA A 47 17.30 -5.47 20.96
N ASN A 48 17.30 -6.33 21.99
CA ASN A 48 18.25 -7.44 22.14
C ASN A 48 17.76 -8.77 21.56
N THR A 49 16.66 -8.76 20.81
CA THR A 49 16.12 -9.98 20.21
C THR A 49 16.98 -10.41 19.03
N ASN A 50 17.19 -11.72 18.92
CA ASN A 50 17.83 -12.30 17.74
C ASN A 50 16.91 -12.17 16.53
N ILE A 51 17.34 -11.37 15.55
CA ILE A 51 16.59 -11.09 14.30
C ILE A 51 16.94 -12.06 13.16
N ASN A 52 17.56 -13.20 13.47
CA ASN A 52 17.87 -14.21 12.45
C ASN A 52 16.56 -14.66 11.76
N PRO A 53 16.47 -14.60 10.43
CA PRO A 53 15.26 -15.01 9.68
C PRO A 53 14.86 -16.48 9.89
N ALA A 54 15.79 -17.33 10.32
CA ALA A 54 15.51 -18.74 10.65
C ALA A 54 14.74 -18.90 11.98
N GLU A 55 14.74 -17.89 12.84
CA GLU A 55 14.03 -17.90 14.10
C GLU A 55 12.67 -17.21 13.97
N LYS A 56 11.62 -17.88 14.42
CA LYS A 56 10.29 -17.28 14.46
C LYS A 56 10.19 -16.33 15.65
N LEU A 57 10.04 -15.04 15.36
CA LEU A 57 9.71 -14.07 16.39
C LEU A 57 8.34 -14.41 17.01
N ARG A 58 8.29 -14.50 18.33
CA ARG A 58 7.03 -14.75 19.03
C ARG A 58 6.35 -13.43 19.35
N PRO A 59 5.04 -13.29 19.04
CA PRO A 59 4.31 -12.09 19.42
C PRO A 59 4.27 -11.97 20.95
N THR A 60 4.44 -10.75 21.43
CA THR A 60 4.22 -10.39 22.84
C THR A 60 2.71 -10.36 23.13
N GLU A 61 2.32 -10.49 24.40
CA GLU A 61 0.92 -10.36 24.81
C GLU A 61 0.39 -8.94 24.62
N GLU A 62 1.27 -7.94 24.81
CA GLU A 62 0.94 -6.53 24.57
C GLU A 62 0.94 -6.24 23.07
N ARG A 63 -0.25 -5.93 22.56
CA ARG A 63 -0.47 -5.53 21.18
C ARG A 63 -1.11 -4.15 21.13
N GLY A 64 -0.79 -3.41 20.08
CA GLY A 64 -1.38 -2.10 19.87
C GLY A 64 -0.81 -1.38 18.65
N ALA A 65 -1.48 -0.32 18.25
CA ALA A 65 -0.99 0.55 17.18
C ALA A 65 0.26 1.30 17.64
N VAL A 66 1.32 1.19 16.85
CA VAL A 66 2.61 1.81 17.12
C VAL A 66 2.84 2.95 16.12
N LEU A 67 3.23 4.12 16.62
CA LEU A 67 3.56 5.25 15.77
C LEU A 67 4.93 5.02 15.10
N MET A 68 4.98 5.17 13.79
CA MET A 68 6.20 4.92 12.98
C MET A 68 6.65 6.16 12.19
N ALA A 69 5.75 7.13 11.95
CA ALA A 69 6.11 8.39 11.33
C ALA A 69 5.26 9.51 11.90
N ALA A 70 5.90 10.65 12.17
CA ALA A 70 5.26 11.83 12.73
C ALA A 70 5.83 13.12 12.12
N SER A 71 5.02 14.18 12.10
CA SER A 71 5.42 15.51 11.69
C SER A 71 5.10 16.52 12.80
N LEU A 72 6.07 17.37 13.10
CA LEU A 72 5.91 18.52 13.97
C LEU A 72 6.05 19.80 13.13
N SER A 73 5.20 20.78 13.35
CA SER A 73 5.22 22.06 12.65
C SER A 73 5.02 23.20 13.64
N GLY A 74 5.83 24.22 13.57
CA GLY A 74 5.77 25.39 14.47
C GLY A 74 7.14 25.91 14.84
N ARG A 75 7.21 26.69 15.94
CA ARG A 75 8.48 27.13 16.49
C ARG A 75 9.05 26.07 17.40
N LEU A 76 10.11 25.44 16.96
CA LEU A 76 10.75 24.37 17.72
C LEU A 76 11.85 24.92 18.60
N LYS A 77 11.91 24.47 19.87
CA LYS A 77 12.99 24.79 20.78
C LYS A 77 14.29 24.12 20.31
N SER A 78 15.38 24.89 20.31
CA SER A 78 16.70 24.34 20.04
C SER A 78 17.18 23.47 21.22
N ALA A 79 17.76 22.30 20.88
CA ALA A 79 18.41 21.46 21.90
C ALA A 79 19.81 21.97 22.28
N TYR A 80 20.42 22.84 21.46
CA TYR A 80 21.81 23.26 21.59
C TYR A 80 21.99 24.76 21.85
N ALA A 81 20.99 25.57 21.58
CA ALA A 81 21.05 27.02 21.78
C ALA A 81 19.83 27.51 22.53
N GLN A 82 19.99 28.65 23.26
CA GLN A 82 18.83 29.31 23.83
C GLN A 82 18.05 30.00 22.72
N GLY A 83 16.76 29.67 22.61
CA GLY A 83 15.85 30.27 21.66
C GLY A 83 14.98 29.27 20.92
N GLU A 84 14.08 29.81 20.16
CA GLU A 84 13.17 29.05 19.28
C GLU A 84 13.56 29.27 17.82
N SER A 85 13.34 28.26 17.00
CA SER A 85 13.48 28.40 15.56
C SER A 85 12.44 29.37 14.99
N GLN A 86 12.64 29.85 13.77
CA GLN A 86 11.54 30.36 12.98
C GLN A 86 10.53 29.20 12.75
N ALA A 87 9.36 29.51 12.20
CA ALA A 87 8.40 28.49 11.85
C ALA A 87 9.09 27.40 11.00
N SER A 88 9.20 26.22 11.58
CA SER A 88 9.97 25.10 11.03
C SER A 88 9.12 23.85 11.01
N GLN A 89 9.51 22.93 10.18
CA GLN A 89 8.88 21.63 10.08
C GLN A 89 9.90 20.53 10.29
N LEU A 90 9.56 19.56 11.11
CA LEU A 90 10.34 18.35 11.37
C LEU A 90 9.47 17.13 11.03
N VAL A 91 9.96 16.25 10.18
CA VAL A 91 9.36 14.96 9.95
C VAL A 91 10.32 13.88 10.43
N VAL A 92 9.82 12.96 11.23
CA VAL A 92 10.58 11.83 11.76
C VAL A 92 9.90 10.56 11.25
N VAL A 93 10.71 9.67 10.66
CA VAL A 93 10.31 8.34 10.22
C VAL A 93 11.18 7.33 10.96
N GLY A 94 10.58 6.31 11.55
CA GLY A 94 11.26 5.29 12.36
C GLY A 94 12.02 4.24 11.54
N ASP A 95 12.26 4.49 10.28
CA ASP A 95 12.98 3.62 9.35
C ASP A 95 13.72 4.45 8.31
N SER A 96 14.93 4.04 7.94
CA SER A 96 15.72 4.67 6.87
C SER A 96 15.73 3.85 5.58
N ASP A 97 15.42 2.56 5.68
CA ASP A 97 15.52 1.63 4.55
C ASP A 97 14.33 1.69 3.59
N PHE A 98 13.23 2.31 4.02
CA PHE A 98 11.98 2.37 3.24
C PHE A 98 12.14 3.05 1.87
N ILE A 99 13.16 3.91 1.70
CA ILE A 99 13.47 4.61 0.44
C ILE A 99 14.63 3.99 -0.34
N ARG A 100 15.19 2.86 0.12
CA ARG A 100 16.22 2.14 -0.63
C ARG A 100 15.63 1.55 -1.91
N ASP A 101 16.43 1.47 -2.95
CA ASP A 101 16.02 0.97 -4.28
C ASP A 101 15.33 -0.40 -4.23
N ASP A 102 15.82 -1.29 -3.35
CA ASP A 102 15.27 -2.63 -3.19
C ASP A 102 13.80 -2.59 -2.71
N PHE A 103 13.49 -1.69 -1.79
CA PHE A 103 12.14 -1.55 -1.23
C PHE A 103 11.23 -0.68 -2.09
N VAL A 104 11.76 0.38 -2.71
CA VAL A 104 10.97 1.24 -3.61
C VAL A 104 10.48 0.48 -4.84
N ARG A 105 11.25 -0.47 -5.36
CA ARG A 105 10.84 -1.31 -6.50
C ARG A 105 9.64 -2.21 -6.15
N VAL A 106 9.54 -2.64 -4.91
CA VAL A 106 8.46 -3.51 -4.42
C VAL A 106 7.26 -2.68 -3.95
N ALA A 107 7.52 -1.54 -3.31
CA ALA A 107 6.52 -0.66 -2.72
C ALA A 107 6.65 0.76 -3.28
N VAL A 108 6.07 1.02 -4.44
CA VAL A 108 6.05 2.36 -5.07
C VAL A 108 5.38 3.40 -4.14
N SER A 109 4.48 2.97 -3.25
CA SER A 109 3.87 3.82 -2.23
C SER A 109 4.90 4.49 -1.31
N ASN A 110 6.06 3.86 -1.07
CA ASN A 110 7.14 4.46 -0.28
C ASN A 110 7.72 5.69 -0.98
N LEU A 111 7.91 5.63 -2.30
CA LEU A 111 8.37 6.77 -3.08
C LEU A 111 7.37 7.92 -3.05
N VAL A 112 6.08 7.61 -3.21
CA VAL A 112 5.00 8.60 -3.13
C VAL A 112 4.94 9.22 -1.73
N PHE A 113 5.12 8.42 -0.68
CA PHE A 113 5.17 8.92 0.70
C PHE A 113 6.33 9.90 0.90
N MET A 114 7.53 9.55 0.43
CA MET A 114 8.70 10.43 0.52
C MET A 114 8.51 11.72 -0.28
N GLN A 115 7.99 11.65 -1.50
CA GLN A 115 7.65 12.82 -2.30
C GLN A 115 6.65 13.73 -1.59
N ASN A 116 5.60 13.16 -1.01
CA ASN A 116 4.61 13.93 -0.25
C ASN A 116 5.22 14.60 1.00
N ILE A 117 6.18 13.97 1.67
CA ILE A 117 6.92 14.56 2.80
C ILE A 117 7.72 15.78 2.31
N ILE A 118 8.49 15.62 1.22
CA ILE A 118 9.31 16.70 0.66
C ILE A 118 8.42 17.85 0.19
N ASP A 119 7.39 17.55 -0.57
CA ASP A 119 6.44 18.55 -1.06
C ASP A 119 5.76 19.31 0.08
N GLY A 120 5.34 18.58 1.12
CA GLY A 120 4.75 19.19 2.32
C GLY A 120 5.73 20.02 3.16
N ALA A 121 7.04 19.86 2.97
CA ALA A 121 8.07 20.64 3.63
C ALA A 121 8.52 21.87 2.81
N THR A 122 8.37 21.83 1.49
CA THR A 122 8.92 22.83 0.56
C THR A 122 7.86 23.70 -0.12
N LEU A 123 6.64 23.17 -0.27
CA LEU A 123 5.55 23.90 -0.93
C LEU A 123 4.67 24.62 0.10
N ASP A 124 4.19 25.80 -0.26
CA ASP A 124 3.13 26.47 0.49
C ASP A 124 1.88 25.58 0.55
N ALA A 125 1.12 25.70 1.65
CA ALA A 125 -0.04 24.85 1.92
C ALA A 125 -1.05 24.77 0.75
N ASP A 126 -1.22 25.87 0.03
CA ASP A 126 -2.14 25.97 -1.11
C ASP A 126 -1.66 25.16 -2.34
N LEU A 127 -0.34 25.17 -2.60
CA LEU A 127 0.26 24.40 -3.70
C LEU A 127 0.29 22.89 -3.41
N ALA A 128 0.55 22.51 -2.17
CA ALA A 128 0.50 21.11 -1.75
C ALA A 128 -0.90 20.50 -1.92
N GLN A 129 -1.96 21.31 -1.73
CA GLN A 129 -3.34 20.86 -1.88
C GLN A 129 -3.74 20.66 -3.36
N ILE A 130 -3.18 21.43 -4.27
CA ILE A 130 -3.44 21.29 -5.73
C ILE A 130 -2.81 19.98 -6.23
N LYS A 131 -1.57 19.68 -5.84
CA LYS A 131 -0.85 18.48 -6.26
C LYS A 131 -1.47 17.19 -5.72
N SER A 132 -2.05 17.22 -4.52
CA SER A 132 -2.73 16.06 -3.94
C SER A 132 -3.97 15.60 -4.72
N LYS A 133 -4.55 16.46 -5.55
CA LYS A 133 -5.68 16.12 -6.42
C LYS A 133 -5.27 15.41 -7.73
N GLU A 134 -4.02 15.56 -8.16
CA GLU A 134 -3.56 15.09 -9.47
C GLU A 134 -3.03 13.65 -9.44
N LEU A 135 -2.53 13.18 -8.31
CA LEU A 135 -1.98 11.83 -8.14
C LEU A 135 -3.02 10.84 -7.60
N VAL A 136 -4.13 10.69 -8.30
CA VAL A 136 -4.97 9.50 -8.09
C VAL A 136 -4.34 8.33 -8.85
N LEU A 137 -3.31 7.73 -8.28
CA LEU A 137 -2.96 6.36 -8.62
C LEU A 137 -4.18 5.51 -8.22
N ARG A 138 -5.03 5.20 -9.19
CA ARG A 138 -6.10 4.23 -8.98
C ARG A 138 -5.45 2.85 -9.04
N PRO A 139 -5.12 2.21 -7.92
CA PRO A 139 -4.67 0.83 -7.96
C PRO A 139 -5.78 0.03 -8.61
N ILE A 140 -5.43 -0.81 -9.55
CA ILE A 140 -6.35 -1.80 -10.10
C ILE A 140 -6.80 -2.61 -8.89
N LYS A 141 -8.11 -2.52 -8.59
CA LYS A 141 -8.70 -3.23 -7.46
C LYS A 141 -8.33 -4.69 -7.59
N ASN A 142 -7.49 -5.18 -6.68
CA ASN A 142 -7.07 -6.56 -6.69
C ASN A 142 -8.31 -7.44 -6.63
N LEU A 143 -8.55 -8.20 -7.70
CA LEU A 143 -9.58 -9.21 -7.70
C LEU A 143 -9.27 -10.23 -6.61
N ASP A 144 -10.29 -10.64 -5.87
CA ASP A 144 -10.19 -11.72 -4.91
C ASP A 144 -9.52 -12.94 -5.56
N GLU A 145 -8.63 -13.64 -4.83
CA GLU A 145 -7.90 -14.79 -5.33
C GLU A 145 -8.85 -15.88 -5.91
N ARG A 146 -10.03 -16.03 -5.32
CA ARG A 146 -11.08 -16.91 -5.83
C ARG A 146 -11.59 -16.46 -7.20
N ALA A 147 -11.79 -15.16 -7.38
CA ALA A 147 -12.23 -14.59 -8.65
C ALA A 147 -11.15 -14.79 -9.75
N LYS A 148 -9.87 -14.62 -9.43
CA LYS A 148 -8.75 -14.88 -10.36
C LYS A 148 -8.72 -16.34 -10.79
N GLN A 149 -8.87 -17.26 -9.86
CA GLN A 149 -8.94 -18.70 -10.16
C GLN A 149 -10.13 -19.04 -11.05
N TRP A 150 -11.32 -18.50 -10.76
CA TRP A 150 -12.51 -18.71 -11.59
C TRP A 150 -12.33 -18.19 -13.02
N PHE A 151 -11.78 -17.00 -13.20
CA PHE A 151 -11.47 -16.45 -14.52
C PHE A 151 -10.44 -17.31 -15.29
N SER A 152 -9.42 -17.81 -14.60
CA SER A 152 -8.42 -18.69 -15.19
C SER A 152 -9.02 -20.00 -15.67
N TRP A 153 -9.82 -20.67 -14.84
CA TRP A 153 -10.52 -21.91 -15.19
C TRP A 153 -11.54 -21.70 -16.31
N PHE A 154 -12.29 -20.61 -16.26
CA PHE A 154 -13.25 -20.30 -17.33
C PHE A 154 -12.56 -20.06 -18.67
N ASN A 155 -11.42 -19.43 -18.69
CA ASN A 155 -10.66 -19.19 -19.91
C ASN A 155 -10.10 -20.50 -20.51
N ILE A 156 -9.57 -21.39 -19.68
CA ILE A 156 -8.99 -22.66 -20.13
C ILE A 156 -10.08 -23.65 -20.56
N LEU A 157 -11.09 -23.89 -19.73
CA LEU A 157 -12.15 -24.86 -20.00
C LEU A 157 -13.21 -24.32 -20.95
N GLY A 158 -13.55 -23.03 -20.88
CA GLY A 158 -14.59 -22.42 -21.69
C GLY A 158 -14.27 -22.49 -23.19
N MET A 159 -13.03 -22.19 -23.58
CA MET A 159 -12.62 -22.31 -24.99
C MET A 159 -12.65 -23.76 -25.48
N THR A 160 -12.21 -24.69 -24.66
CA THR A 160 -12.24 -26.11 -25.00
C THR A 160 -13.68 -26.62 -25.21
N VAL A 161 -14.59 -26.25 -24.29
CA VAL A 161 -16.01 -26.62 -24.37
C VAL A 161 -16.68 -26.01 -25.61
N LEU A 162 -16.39 -24.73 -25.93
CA LEU A 162 -16.91 -24.07 -27.12
C LEU A 162 -16.52 -24.81 -28.41
N VAL A 163 -15.26 -25.24 -28.54
CA VAL A 163 -14.78 -25.99 -29.68
C VAL A 163 -15.49 -27.35 -29.79
N VAL A 164 -15.67 -28.07 -28.68
CA VAL A 164 -16.40 -29.34 -28.65
C VAL A 164 -17.87 -29.16 -29.07
N ILE A 165 -18.55 -28.14 -28.52
CA ILE A 165 -19.94 -27.81 -28.87
C ILE A 165 -20.04 -27.50 -30.36
N ALA A 166 -19.16 -26.64 -30.89
CA ALA A 166 -19.13 -26.30 -32.31
C ALA A 166 -18.92 -27.55 -33.21
N GLY A 167 -18.03 -28.45 -32.79
CA GLY A 167 -17.80 -29.74 -33.47
C GLY A 167 -19.04 -30.63 -33.47
N LEU A 168 -19.71 -30.77 -32.33
CA LEU A 168 -20.95 -31.54 -32.20
C LEU A 168 -22.09 -30.94 -33.04
N VAL A 169 -22.31 -29.64 -32.98
CA VAL A 169 -23.32 -28.95 -33.80
C VAL A 169 -23.06 -29.19 -35.28
N ARG A 170 -21.81 -29.03 -35.74
CA ARG A 170 -21.43 -29.31 -37.13
C ARG A 170 -21.65 -30.78 -37.53
N TYR A 171 -21.35 -31.71 -36.64
CA TYR A 171 -21.59 -33.14 -36.86
C TYR A 171 -23.08 -33.43 -37.02
N TYR A 172 -23.94 -32.92 -36.14
CA TYR A 172 -25.39 -33.10 -36.21
C TYR A 172 -26.00 -32.49 -37.50
N LEU A 173 -25.57 -31.29 -37.87
CA LEU A 173 -26.01 -30.63 -39.09
C LEU A 173 -25.64 -31.43 -40.34
N ARG A 174 -24.40 -31.94 -40.42
CA ARG A 174 -23.98 -32.82 -41.54
C ARG A 174 -24.74 -34.11 -41.56
N LYS A 175 -25.01 -34.75 -40.43
CA LYS A 175 -25.79 -35.99 -40.37
C LYS A 175 -27.21 -35.76 -40.85
N LYS A 176 -27.84 -34.65 -40.48
CA LYS A 176 -29.19 -34.27 -40.91
C LYS A 176 -29.25 -33.99 -42.43
N SER A 177 -28.27 -33.33 -43.00
CA SER A 177 -28.21 -33.09 -44.45
C SER A 177 -28.11 -34.40 -45.23
N ARG A 178 -27.26 -35.37 -44.82
CA ARG A 178 -27.14 -36.68 -45.50
C ARG A 178 -28.40 -37.50 -45.42
N THR A 179 -29.16 -37.46 -44.33
CA THR A 179 -30.45 -38.18 -44.22
C THR A 179 -31.54 -37.53 -45.05
N LEU A 180 -31.47 -36.25 -45.37
CA LEU A 180 -32.40 -35.59 -46.29
C LEU A 180 -32.10 -35.93 -47.75
N GLU A 181 -30.84 -36.02 -48.16
CA GLU A 181 -30.44 -36.42 -49.51
C GLU A 181 -30.86 -37.85 -49.82
N LEU A 182 -30.76 -38.79 -48.87
CA LEU A 182 -31.19 -40.17 -49.06
C LEU A 182 -32.71 -40.34 -49.20
N LYS A 183 -33.51 -39.43 -48.59
CA LYS A 183 -34.97 -39.46 -48.74
C LYS A 183 -35.48 -38.80 -50.03
N CYS A 184 -34.66 -38.09 -50.76
CA CYS A 184 -35.03 -37.53 -52.08
C CYS A 184 -34.72 -38.47 -53.24
N TYR A 185 -34.10 -39.63 -52.98
CA TYR A 185 -33.76 -40.67 -54.03
C TYR A 185 -34.64 -41.89 -53.96
N GLU A 186 -35.61 -41.99 -53.02
CA GLU A 186 -36.73 -42.93 -53.03
C GLU A 186 -37.99 -42.22 -53.57
#